data_ca529d6c570817781a6f412592f0373c
#
_entry.id   ca529d6c570817781a6f412592f0373c
#
_cell.length_a   1.000
_cell.length_b   1.000
_cell.length_c   1.000
_cell.angle_alpha   90.00
_cell.angle_beta   90.00
_cell.angle_gamma   90.00
#
_symmetry.space_group_name_H-M   'P 1'
#
loop_
_entity.id
_entity.type
_entity.pdbx_description
1 polymer ?
#
loop_
_entity_poly.entity_id
_entity_poly.type
_entity_poly.pdbx_seq_one_letter_code
_entity_poly.pdbx_strand_id
1 'polypeptide(L)'
;MTYLKSLASLAGVLLLSGCSALSPYSSLTKLELTLSASEDMNPDLHARPSPRVLGLLELKHPVAFENADFFSLYERPKAALAVDLVNSEELELSPGKRLDLKLSVSDTSHYVGVLAAYRDLPQTQWRYVIALKPAGITQTTLVLDQYGVHPPSDLPDIVEGTR
;
A
#
# COMPACT_ATOMS: atom_id res chain seq x y z
N MET A 1 -8.47 51.03 42.40
CA MET A 1 -9.27 50.49 41.28
C MET A 1 -8.46 50.12 40.02
N THR A 2 -7.23 50.62 39.86
CA THR A 2 -6.35 50.33 38.72
C THR A 2 -5.76 48.92 38.74
N TYR A 3 -5.41 48.38 39.90
CA TYR A 3 -4.81 47.03 40.04
C TYR A 3 -5.79 45.89 39.70
N LEU A 4 -7.09 46.09 39.97
CA LEU A 4 -8.09 45.06 39.69
C LEU A 4 -8.31 44.86 38.18
N LYS A 5 -8.21 45.96 37.39
CA LYS A 5 -8.30 45.89 35.91
C LYS A 5 -7.07 45.22 35.28
N SER A 6 -5.88 45.43 35.85
CA SER A 6 -4.64 44.81 35.37
C SER A 6 -4.61 43.31 35.65
N LEU A 7 -5.11 42.84 36.79
CA LEU A 7 -5.24 41.42 37.09
C LEU A 7 -6.22 40.71 36.15
N ALA A 8 -7.33 41.33 35.83
CA ALA A 8 -8.35 40.79 34.91
C ALA A 8 -7.79 40.62 33.48
N SER A 9 -6.95 41.58 33.01
CA SER A 9 -6.28 41.49 31.69
C SER A 9 -5.23 40.38 31.64
N LEU A 10 -4.47 40.16 32.72
CA LEU A 10 -3.44 39.11 32.77
C LEU A 10 -4.07 37.71 32.80
N ALA A 11 -5.21 37.54 33.51
CA ALA A 11 -5.95 36.26 33.52
C ALA A 11 -6.57 35.92 32.15
N GLY A 12 -7.00 36.91 31.38
CA GLY A 12 -7.56 36.74 30.04
C GLY A 12 -6.55 36.22 29.00
N VAL A 13 -5.27 36.63 29.11
CA VAL A 13 -4.19 36.22 28.19
C VAL A 13 -3.73 34.80 28.46
N LEU A 14 -3.78 34.33 29.70
CA LEU A 14 -3.40 32.96 30.08
C LEU A 14 -4.42 31.90 29.61
N LEU A 15 -5.65 32.26 29.32
CA LEU A 15 -6.68 31.30 28.89
C LEU A 15 -6.66 31.01 27.38
N LEU A 16 -5.92 31.80 26.58
CA LEU A 16 -5.84 31.60 25.11
C LEU A 16 -4.68 30.68 24.67
N SER A 17 -3.76 30.30 25.56
CA SER A 17 -2.61 29.45 25.20
C SER A 17 -2.86 27.95 25.34
N GLY A 18 -4.09 27.51 25.65
CA GLY A 18 -4.42 26.13 25.97
C GLY A 18 -4.97 25.25 24.84
N CYS A 19 -5.12 25.74 23.61
CA CYS A 19 -5.84 25.00 22.55
C CYS A 19 -4.97 24.18 21.57
N SER A 20 -3.66 24.05 21.78
CA SER A 20 -2.78 23.32 20.82
C SER A 20 -2.52 21.86 21.16
N ALA A 21 -3.01 21.34 22.30
CA ALA A 21 -2.64 20.01 22.79
C ALA A 21 -3.71 18.92 22.56
N LEU A 22 -4.83 19.25 21.94
CA LEU A 22 -5.93 18.31 21.65
C LEU A 22 -6.08 18.09 20.13
N SER A 23 -4.95 17.90 19.43
CA SER A 23 -5.02 17.23 18.14
C SER A 23 -5.29 15.76 18.42
N PRO A 24 -6.45 15.18 18.03
CA PRO A 24 -6.61 13.74 18.13
C PRO A 24 -5.51 13.12 17.29
N TYR A 25 -4.57 12.47 17.94
CA TYR A 25 -3.55 11.66 17.27
C TYR A 25 -4.33 10.69 16.38
N SER A 26 -4.22 10.85 15.06
CA SER A 26 -4.91 9.96 14.15
C SER A 26 -4.35 8.56 14.38
N SER A 27 -5.10 7.73 15.09
CA SER A 27 -4.77 6.31 15.31
C SER A 27 -4.94 5.45 14.05
N LEU A 28 -5.21 6.10 12.91
CA LEU A 28 -5.45 5.41 11.65
C LEU A 28 -4.16 4.78 11.12
N THR A 29 -4.25 3.53 10.79
CA THR A 29 -3.22 2.84 10.00
C THR A 29 -3.29 3.32 8.55
N LYS A 30 -2.16 3.74 8.01
CA LYS A 30 -2.06 4.30 6.66
C LYS A 30 -1.01 3.55 5.84
N LEU A 31 -1.29 3.39 4.56
CA LEU A 31 -0.34 2.87 3.58
C LEU A 31 -0.11 3.92 2.49
N GLU A 32 1.12 4.38 2.33
CA GLU A 32 1.58 5.14 1.18
C GLU A 32 2.31 4.16 0.25
N LEU A 33 1.63 3.77 -0.81
CA LEU A 33 2.09 2.78 -1.77
C LEU A 33 2.40 3.44 -3.10
N THR A 34 3.64 3.32 -3.54
CA THR A 34 4.04 3.66 -4.90
C THR A 34 4.09 2.39 -5.75
N LEU A 35 3.34 2.36 -6.83
CA LEU A 35 3.40 1.33 -7.87
C LEU A 35 4.07 1.91 -9.10
N SER A 36 5.16 1.30 -9.57
CA SER A 36 5.92 1.73 -10.74
C SER A 36 5.92 0.62 -11.78
N ALA A 37 5.18 0.79 -12.87
CA ALA A 37 5.18 -0.16 -13.98
C ALA A 37 6.34 0.15 -14.92
N SER A 38 7.16 -0.84 -15.21
CA SER A 38 8.18 -0.75 -16.26
C SER A 38 7.54 -0.73 -17.66
N GLU A 39 8.29 -0.29 -18.65
CA GLU A 39 7.80 -0.26 -20.04
C GLU A 39 7.60 -1.67 -20.61
N ASP A 40 8.29 -2.66 -20.07
CA ASP A 40 8.22 -4.07 -20.47
C ASP A 40 7.27 -4.91 -19.60
N MET A 41 6.43 -4.25 -18.79
CA MET A 41 5.48 -4.95 -17.90
C MET A 41 4.60 -5.91 -18.69
N ASN A 42 4.59 -7.18 -18.28
CA ASN A 42 3.69 -8.22 -18.74
C ASN A 42 3.57 -8.30 -20.28
N PRO A 43 4.65 -8.64 -20.98
CA PRO A 43 4.65 -8.69 -22.44
C PRO A 43 3.72 -9.80 -22.98
N ASP A 44 3.16 -9.56 -24.17
CA ASP A 44 2.45 -10.59 -24.94
C ASP A 44 3.46 -11.48 -25.71
N LEU A 45 2.94 -12.44 -26.49
CA LEU A 45 3.77 -13.34 -27.31
C LEU A 45 4.61 -12.61 -28.37
N HIS A 46 4.34 -11.33 -28.62
CA HIS A 46 5.08 -10.47 -29.52
C HIS A 46 5.93 -9.42 -28.78
N ALA A 47 6.19 -9.65 -27.49
CA ALA A 47 6.88 -8.72 -26.58
C ALA A 47 6.22 -7.34 -26.46
N ARG A 48 4.89 -7.21 -26.69
CA ARG A 48 4.17 -5.95 -26.53
C ARG A 48 3.66 -5.85 -25.09
N PRO A 49 4.03 -4.78 -24.38
CA PRO A 49 3.54 -4.52 -23.01
C PRO A 49 2.02 -4.35 -22.98
N SER A 50 1.39 -4.72 -21.89
CA SER A 50 -0.06 -4.56 -21.75
C SER A 50 -0.47 -4.15 -20.33
N PRO A 51 -1.52 -3.29 -20.19
CA PRO A 51 -2.05 -2.91 -18.89
C PRO A 51 -2.48 -4.11 -18.05
N ARG A 52 -2.43 -3.94 -16.72
CA ARG A 52 -2.83 -4.98 -15.77
C ARG A 52 -3.81 -4.48 -14.74
N VAL A 53 -4.75 -5.35 -14.44
CA VAL A 53 -5.60 -5.21 -13.26
C VAL A 53 -4.80 -5.68 -12.05
N LEU A 54 -4.79 -4.85 -11.02
CA LEU A 54 -4.19 -5.12 -9.73
C LEU A 54 -5.29 -5.18 -8.69
N GLY A 55 -5.26 -6.21 -7.84
CA GLY A 55 -6.07 -6.28 -6.63
C GLY A 55 -5.25 -5.81 -5.43
N LEU A 56 -5.81 -4.92 -4.63
CA LEU A 56 -5.33 -4.56 -3.31
C LEU A 56 -6.28 -5.17 -2.29
N LEU A 57 -5.78 -6.11 -1.49
CA LEU A 57 -6.58 -6.86 -0.53
C LEU A 57 -6.11 -6.55 0.89
N GLU A 58 -6.97 -5.92 1.69
CA GLU A 58 -6.71 -5.72 3.11
C GLU A 58 -6.91 -7.03 3.86
N LEU A 59 -5.90 -7.44 4.62
CA LEU A 59 -5.84 -8.76 5.26
C LEU A 59 -5.57 -8.64 6.76
N LYS A 60 -6.25 -9.49 7.55
CA LYS A 60 -5.91 -9.71 8.97
C LYS A 60 -4.65 -10.57 9.09
N HIS A 61 -4.58 -11.66 8.34
CA HIS A 61 -3.44 -12.59 8.29
C HIS A 61 -3.06 -12.89 6.84
N PRO A 62 -1.76 -13.05 6.51
CA PRO A 62 -1.30 -13.21 5.14
C PRO A 62 -1.37 -14.66 4.65
N VAL A 63 -1.43 -15.64 5.56
CA VAL A 63 -1.21 -17.07 5.26
C VAL A 63 -2.17 -17.61 4.20
N ALA A 64 -3.47 -17.27 4.29
CA ALA A 64 -4.45 -17.72 3.31
C ALA A 64 -4.15 -17.12 1.92
N PHE A 65 -3.75 -15.86 1.85
CA PHE A 65 -3.37 -15.18 0.61
C PHE A 65 -2.08 -15.76 0.00
N GLU A 66 -1.08 -16.06 0.81
CA GLU A 66 0.19 -16.61 0.36
C GLU A 66 0.07 -18.03 -0.19
N ASN A 67 -0.89 -18.83 0.30
CA ASN A 67 -1.05 -20.23 -0.07
C ASN A 67 -2.16 -20.50 -1.09
N ALA A 68 -3.08 -19.57 -1.32
CA ALA A 68 -4.15 -19.74 -2.30
C ALA A 68 -3.60 -19.67 -3.74
N ASP A 69 -4.28 -20.33 -4.66
CA ASP A 69 -4.00 -20.22 -6.09
C ASP A 69 -4.52 -18.88 -6.65
N PHE A 70 -3.95 -18.48 -7.79
CA PHE A 70 -4.29 -17.21 -8.43
C PHE A 70 -5.77 -17.07 -8.74
N PHE A 71 -6.39 -18.07 -9.35
CA PHE A 71 -7.77 -17.98 -9.81
C PHE A 71 -8.77 -17.91 -8.64
N SER A 72 -8.49 -18.61 -7.54
CA SER A 72 -9.28 -18.51 -6.33
C SER A 72 -9.23 -17.09 -5.74
N LEU A 73 -8.05 -16.45 -5.72
CA LEU A 73 -7.89 -15.07 -5.23
C LEU A 73 -8.51 -14.05 -6.19
N TYR A 74 -8.34 -14.23 -7.49
CA TYR A 74 -8.79 -13.28 -8.50
C TYR A 74 -10.31 -13.30 -8.72
N GLU A 75 -10.89 -14.49 -8.84
CA GLU A 75 -12.32 -14.63 -9.14
C GLU A 75 -13.20 -14.60 -7.89
N ARG A 76 -12.71 -15.14 -6.76
CA ARG A 76 -13.50 -15.34 -5.54
C ARG A 76 -12.73 -15.02 -4.27
N PRO A 77 -12.16 -13.81 -4.13
CA PRO A 77 -11.31 -13.45 -2.98
C PRO A 77 -12.02 -13.64 -1.63
N LYS A 78 -13.32 -13.33 -1.56
CA LYS A 78 -14.12 -13.51 -0.33
C LYS A 78 -14.23 -14.98 0.09
N ALA A 79 -14.32 -15.90 -0.85
CA ALA A 79 -14.38 -17.33 -0.55
C ALA A 79 -12.99 -17.89 -0.21
N ALA A 80 -11.97 -17.47 -0.95
CA ALA A 80 -10.61 -17.94 -0.77
C ALA A 80 -9.98 -17.48 0.56
N LEU A 81 -10.24 -16.25 0.97
CA LEU A 81 -9.65 -15.62 2.15
C LEU A 81 -10.57 -15.64 3.38
N ALA A 82 -11.87 -15.87 3.16
CA ALA A 82 -12.88 -15.99 4.23
C ALA A 82 -12.79 -14.84 5.27
N VAL A 83 -12.48 -15.19 6.52
CA VAL A 83 -12.42 -14.25 7.66
C VAL A 83 -11.20 -13.34 7.64
N ASP A 84 -10.18 -13.66 6.84
CA ASP A 84 -8.95 -12.87 6.76
C ASP A 84 -9.07 -11.67 5.80
N LEU A 85 -10.03 -11.69 4.87
CA LEU A 85 -10.28 -10.55 4.00
C LEU A 85 -11.09 -9.47 4.73
N VAL A 86 -10.56 -8.26 4.81
CA VAL A 86 -11.22 -7.09 5.38
C VAL A 86 -11.86 -6.25 4.28
N ASN A 87 -11.09 -5.92 3.25
CA ASN A 87 -11.51 -5.12 2.11
C ASN A 87 -10.76 -5.53 0.85
N SER A 88 -11.31 -5.21 -0.32
CA SER A 88 -10.63 -5.42 -1.61
C SER A 88 -10.96 -4.30 -2.58
N GLU A 89 -9.95 -3.79 -3.25
CA GLU A 89 -10.06 -2.77 -4.30
C GLU A 89 -9.31 -3.24 -5.54
N GLU A 90 -9.80 -2.84 -6.71
CA GLU A 90 -9.15 -3.11 -7.98
C GLU A 90 -8.74 -1.79 -8.64
N LEU A 91 -7.59 -1.81 -9.29
CA LEU A 91 -7.07 -0.70 -10.07
C LEU A 91 -6.39 -1.22 -11.33
N GLU A 92 -6.27 -0.36 -12.33
CA GLU A 92 -5.54 -0.67 -13.56
C GLU A 92 -4.25 0.13 -13.62
N LEU A 93 -3.15 -0.54 -13.97
CA LEU A 93 -1.86 0.09 -14.18
C LEU A 93 -1.35 -0.21 -15.59
N SER A 94 -1.01 0.83 -16.32
CA SER A 94 -0.46 0.74 -17.68
C SER A 94 1.07 0.72 -17.65
N PRO A 95 1.73 0.07 -18.64
CA PRO A 95 3.18 0.09 -18.79
C PRO A 95 3.76 1.51 -18.79
N GLY A 96 4.92 1.68 -18.18
CA GLY A 96 5.62 2.97 -18.04
C GLY A 96 4.92 3.98 -17.14
N LYS A 97 3.85 3.60 -16.42
CA LYS A 97 3.13 4.50 -15.50
C LYS A 97 3.53 4.27 -14.05
N ARG A 98 3.47 5.36 -13.30
CA ARG A 98 3.62 5.37 -11.85
C ARG A 98 2.30 5.80 -11.22
N LEU A 99 1.95 5.15 -10.13
CA LEU A 99 0.77 5.46 -9.33
C LEU A 99 1.17 5.58 -7.87
N ASP A 100 0.90 6.74 -7.27
CA ASP A 100 1.14 6.98 -5.85
C ASP A 100 -0.22 6.98 -5.11
N LEU A 101 -0.39 6.02 -4.22
CA LEU A 101 -1.61 5.78 -3.46
C LEU A 101 -1.41 6.15 -1.99
N LYS A 102 -2.42 6.80 -1.41
CA LYS A 102 -2.50 7.07 0.03
C LYS A 102 -3.78 6.45 0.58
N LEU A 103 -3.63 5.31 1.20
CA LEU A 103 -4.74 4.49 1.69
C LEU A 103 -4.87 4.62 3.20
N SER A 104 -6.09 4.81 3.68
CA SER A 104 -6.43 4.59 5.09
C SER A 104 -7.03 3.21 5.18
N VAL A 105 -6.36 2.32 5.89
CA VAL A 105 -6.78 0.92 6.03
C VAL A 105 -7.53 0.71 7.35
N SER A 106 -8.35 -0.32 7.39
CA SER A 106 -9.09 -0.69 8.60
C SER A 106 -8.13 -0.99 9.77
N ASP A 107 -8.54 -0.67 11.00
CA ASP A 107 -7.77 -0.97 12.20
C ASP A 107 -7.57 -2.48 12.44
N THR A 108 -8.40 -3.31 11.80
CA THR A 108 -8.29 -4.77 11.82
C THR A 108 -7.35 -5.33 10.76
N SER A 109 -6.88 -4.50 9.84
CA SER A 109 -5.97 -4.89 8.77
C SER A 109 -4.52 -4.78 9.24
N HIS A 110 -3.78 -5.88 9.12
CA HIS A 110 -2.36 -5.93 9.47
C HIS A 110 -1.46 -6.08 8.24
N TYR A 111 -2.05 -6.43 7.08
CA TYR A 111 -1.35 -6.63 5.82
C TYR A 111 -2.15 -6.10 4.65
N VAL A 112 -1.46 -5.76 3.57
CA VAL A 112 -2.08 -5.55 2.26
C VAL A 112 -1.46 -6.52 1.28
N GLY A 113 -2.27 -7.40 0.70
CA GLY A 113 -1.90 -8.25 -0.41
C GLY A 113 -2.05 -7.48 -1.73
N VAL A 114 -1.00 -7.50 -2.55
CA VAL A 114 -1.03 -7.00 -3.92
C VAL A 114 -1.11 -8.20 -4.85
N LEU A 115 -2.15 -8.26 -5.67
CA LEU A 115 -2.41 -9.32 -6.66
C LEU A 115 -2.34 -8.71 -8.05
N ALA A 116 -1.46 -9.20 -8.92
CA ALA A 116 -1.33 -8.71 -10.28
C ALA A 116 -1.66 -9.81 -11.30
N ALA A 117 -2.59 -9.51 -12.20
CA ALA A 117 -3.07 -10.48 -13.20
C ALA A 117 -2.09 -10.61 -14.38
N TYR A 118 -0.95 -11.24 -14.15
CA TYR A 118 0.03 -11.54 -15.20
C TYR A 118 -0.46 -12.63 -16.15
N ARG A 119 0.02 -12.59 -17.38
CA ARG A 119 -0.31 -13.59 -18.41
C ARG A 119 0.41 -14.91 -18.15
N ASP A 120 1.69 -14.84 -17.79
CA ASP A 120 2.54 -16.00 -17.53
C ASP A 120 2.69 -16.21 -16.01
N LEU A 121 1.63 -16.68 -15.37
CA LEU A 121 1.60 -16.91 -13.92
C LEU A 121 2.71 -17.84 -13.41
N PRO A 122 3.07 -18.96 -14.12
CA PRO A 122 4.11 -19.85 -13.65
C PRO A 122 5.51 -19.23 -13.58
N GLN A 123 5.78 -18.20 -14.40
CA GLN A 123 7.10 -17.57 -14.51
C GLN A 123 7.17 -16.20 -13.82
N THR A 124 6.05 -15.72 -13.25
CA THR A 124 6.00 -14.38 -12.67
C THR A 124 5.66 -14.41 -11.19
N GLN A 125 6.21 -13.48 -10.44
CA GLN A 125 5.78 -13.18 -9.06
C GLN A 125 4.51 -12.34 -9.11
N TRP A 126 3.36 -12.97 -9.21
CA TRP A 126 2.07 -12.30 -9.41
C TRP A 126 1.43 -11.79 -8.11
N ARG A 127 2.05 -12.01 -6.95
CA ARG A 127 1.57 -11.51 -5.65
C ARG A 127 2.70 -11.00 -4.77
N TYR A 128 2.35 -10.04 -3.90
CA TYR A 128 3.24 -9.51 -2.89
C TYR A 128 2.46 -9.17 -1.63
N VAL A 129 3.07 -9.29 -0.44
CA VAL A 129 2.44 -8.96 0.85
C VAL A 129 3.20 -7.82 1.50
N ILE A 130 2.48 -6.78 1.89
CA ILE A 130 2.98 -5.62 2.61
C ILE A 130 2.51 -5.72 4.06
N ALA A 131 3.44 -5.77 5.01
CA ALA A 131 3.12 -5.68 6.43
C ALA A 131 2.88 -4.22 6.82
N LEU A 132 1.79 -3.95 7.55
CA LEU A 132 1.40 -2.62 7.97
C LEU A 132 1.92 -2.31 9.38
N LYS A 133 2.23 -1.03 9.63
CA LYS A 133 2.53 -0.52 10.97
C LYS A 133 1.21 -0.10 11.63
N PRO A 134 0.75 -0.79 12.69
CA PRO A 134 -0.49 -0.40 13.38
C PRO A 134 -0.42 1.04 13.89
N ALA A 135 -1.50 1.79 13.75
CA ALA A 135 -1.60 3.20 14.14
C ALA A 135 -0.45 4.08 13.60
N GLY A 136 0.07 3.74 12.44
CA GLY A 136 1.23 4.43 11.83
C GLY A 136 1.13 4.49 10.31
N ILE A 137 2.18 5.01 9.70
CA ILE A 137 2.32 5.11 8.25
C ILE A 137 3.33 4.06 7.78
N THR A 138 2.88 3.18 6.88
CA THR A 138 3.76 2.29 6.12
C THR A 138 4.01 2.93 4.76
N GLN A 139 5.27 3.07 4.38
CA GLN A 139 5.67 3.57 3.05
C GLN A 139 6.39 2.46 2.32
N THR A 140 5.97 2.18 1.10
CA THR A 140 6.62 1.16 0.28
C THR A 140 6.49 1.48 -1.20
N THR A 141 7.46 1.01 -1.97
CA THR A 141 7.45 1.08 -3.43
C THR A 141 7.51 -0.34 -3.97
N LEU A 142 6.67 -0.64 -4.95
CA LEU A 142 6.72 -1.89 -5.70
C LEU A 142 6.93 -1.58 -7.18
N VAL A 143 7.75 -2.38 -7.81
CA VAL A 143 7.98 -2.39 -9.25
C VAL A 143 7.17 -3.53 -9.86
N LEU A 144 6.57 -3.26 -10.99
CA LEU A 144 5.87 -4.23 -11.82
C LEU A 144 6.59 -4.28 -13.18
N ASP A 145 7.20 -5.39 -13.47
CA ASP A 145 7.94 -5.62 -14.72
C ASP A 145 7.57 -6.97 -15.37
N GLN A 146 8.40 -7.48 -16.26
CA GLN A 146 8.18 -8.78 -16.89
C GLN A 146 8.29 -9.97 -15.91
N TYR A 147 8.94 -9.80 -14.75
CA TYR A 147 9.15 -10.84 -13.75
C TYR A 147 8.07 -10.86 -12.66
N GLY A 148 7.28 -9.79 -12.57
CA GLY A 148 6.19 -9.71 -11.60
C GLY A 148 6.17 -8.45 -10.74
N VAL A 149 5.66 -8.60 -9.52
CA VAL A 149 5.56 -7.56 -8.49
C VAL A 149 6.63 -7.79 -7.44
N HIS A 150 7.53 -6.84 -7.26
CA HIS A 150 8.62 -6.95 -6.29
C HIS A 150 9.11 -5.57 -5.79
N PRO A 151 9.84 -5.49 -4.67
CA PRO A 151 10.53 -4.27 -4.26
C PRO A 151 11.62 -3.85 -5.26
N PRO A 152 11.97 -2.55 -5.33
CA PRO A 152 13.00 -2.05 -6.26
C PRO A 152 14.40 -2.68 -6.09
N SER A 153 14.71 -3.18 -4.88
CA SER A 153 16.01 -3.77 -4.52
C SER A 153 16.19 -5.22 -4.95
N ASP A 154 15.12 -5.88 -5.40
CA ASP A 154 15.13 -7.30 -5.76
C ASP A 154 15.44 -7.54 -7.26
N LEU A 155 15.82 -6.49 -7.99
CA LEU A 155 16.43 -6.69 -9.32
C LEU A 155 17.78 -7.41 -9.11
N PRO A 156 18.04 -8.51 -9.82
CA PRO A 156 19.36 -9.13 -9.77
C PRO A 156 20.39 -8.09 -10.17
N ASP A 157 21.37 -7.85 -9.31
CA ASP A 157 22.53 -7.03 -9.63
C ASP A 157 23.12 -7.56 -10.94
N ILE A 158 22.89 -6.85 -12.03
CA ILE A 158 23.67 -7.06 -13.25
C ILE A 158 25.07 -6.62 -12.84
N VAL A 159 25.90 -7.58 -12.49
CA VAL A 159 27.34 -7.37 -12.26
C VAL A 159 27.87 -6.79 -13.57
N GLU A 160 27.95 -5.47 -13.62
CA GLU A 160 28.64 -4.75 -14.67
C GLU A 160 30.10 -5.16 -14.58
N GLY A 161 30.45 -6.14 -15.41
CA GLY A 161 31.80 -6.68 -15.50
C GLY A 161 32.76 -5.56 -15.89
N THR A 162 33.47 -5.07 -14.90
CA THR A 162 34.62 -4.17 -15.08
C THR A 162 35.66 -4.90 -15.92
N ARG A 163 35.89 -4.41 -17.12
CA ARG A 163 37.11 -4.66 -17.88
C ARG A 163 38.15 -3.64 -17.50
#